data_c024039526a5d70e678c9501dfb2de8f
#
_entry.id   c024039526a5d70e678c9501dfb2de8f
#
_cell.length_a   1.000
_cell.length_b   1.000
_cell.length_c   1.000
_cell.angle_alpha   90.00
_cell.angle_beta   90.00
_cell.angle_gamma   90.00
#
_symmetry.space_group_name_H-M   'P 1'
#
loop_
_entity.id
_entity.type
_entity.pdbx_description
1 polymer ?
#
loop_
_entity_poly.entity_id
_entity_poly.type
_entity_poly.pdbx_seq_one_letter_code
_entity_poly.pdbx_strand_id
1 'polypeptide(L)'
;MHNGIYSLFASTKRMTKKVENIIREEMDRIDGQEVMFPVVMPASLWEESGRYTSIGSEMARFKDRSGNNMVLGMTHEEAAVHLARNTAKSYTQFPFMIYQIQTKFRDEPRARGGLIRVREFTMKDAYSFHTSQEDLEKYYERCYEAYERIFKRAGAKNVVAVKSDSGMMGGSISHEFMLLADIGEDTLAICPECGYKANMEAAELKTINEPGEKEELKKIHTPDTKTIDDLYKFTNIPETRMCKAVVYQKNLTDEYVIVFIRGDLDVNETKLRNYLGEEVHAALITEESGIVAGFIGAVNLKAKAQVIYDASLKGIESLVCGANEVDYHYVGLNIQRDVGDVEYVDVAKIYEGALCPCCGKKTIGISNGIEIGNIFQLGTKYTKSMDMTYLDKNGEEQNPIMGCYGIGVGRLVASICEESHDDYGPIWPISIAPWQVEICNLRRKDDEVSAQCEKLYDELQSRKIEVLYDDRDMRPGSMFADADLFGIPVRVVISPKTMQKGVVEVSYRDKSFKGEIPMEEAADKIEAMVKELLAQYDI
;
A
#
# COMPACT_ATOMS: atom_id res chain seq x y z
N MET A 1 -10.09 -19.67 -14.61
CA MET A 1 -10.67 -18.33 -14.60
C MET A 1 -9.72 -17.34 -15.23
N HIS A 2 -10.15 -16.10 -15.46
CA HIS A 2 -9.32 -15.06 -16.04
C HIS A 2 -8.28 -14.53 -15.02
N ASN A 3 -7.15 -13.99 -15.49
CA ASN A 3 -6.13 -13.42 -14.61
C ASN A 3 -6.71 -12.33 -13.68
N GLY A 4 -6.41 -12.42 -12.39
CA GLY A 4 -6.93 -11.50 -11.36
C GLY A 4 -8.36 -11.76 -10.89
N ILE A 5 -9.01 -12.86 -11.35
CA ILE A 5 -10.35 -13.28 -10.91
C ILE A 5 -10.25 -14.75 -10.49
N TYR A 6 -10.39 -15.04 -9.19
CA TYR A 6 -10.08 -16.34 -8.62
C TYR A 6 -11.22 -16.90 -7.77
N SER A 7 -11.35 -18.23 -7.78
CA SER A 7 -12.11 -18.95 -6.75
C SER A 7 -11.18 -19.29 -5.59
N LEU A 8 -11.65 -19.12 -4.38
CA LEU A 8 -10.91 -19.51 -3.18
C LEU A 8 -11.32 -20.92 -2.79
N PHE A 9 -10.33 -21.80 -2.60
CA PHE A 9 -10.55 -23.10 -1.99
C PHE A 9 -10.86 -22.99 -0.49
N ALA A 10 -11.33 -24.10 0.10
CA ALA A 10 -11.76 -24.13 1.50
C ALA A 10 -10.68 -23.61 2.47
N SER A 11 -9.41 -23.96 2.27
CA SER A 11 -8.30 -23.47 3.10
C SER A 11 -8.20 -21.95 3.07
N THR A 12 -8.09 -21.36 1.90
CA THR A 12 -7.98 -19.89 1.74
C THR A 12 -9.23 -19.17 2.24
N LYS A 13 -10.43 -19.74 2.00
CA LYS A 13 -11.68 -19.11 2.50
C LYS A 13 -11.77 -19.15 4.03
N ARG A 14 -11.26 -20.20 4.68
CA ARG A 14 -11.16 -20.25 6.14
C ARG A 14 -10.22 -19.16 6.67
N MET A 15 -9.05 -18.98 6.06
CA MET A 15 -8.09 -17.94 6.42
C MET A 15 -8.66 -16.53 6.28
N THR A 16 -9.24 -16.22 5.11
CA THR A 16 -9.85 -14.89 4.89
C THR A 16 -10.97 -14.61 5.89
N LYS A 17 -11.79 -15.61 6.25
CA LYS A 17 -12.84 -15.46 7.27
C LYS A 17 -12.26 -15.14 8.66
N LYS A 18 -11.13 -15.74 9.03
CA LYS A 18 -10.46 -15.43 10.30
C LYS A 18 -9.90 -14.01 10.32
N VAL A 19 -9.27 -13.58 9.24
CA VAL A 19 -8.82 -12.19 9.08
C VAL A 19 -10.01 -11.23 9.14
N GLU A 20 -11.11 -11.53 8.45
CA GLU A 20 -12.34 -10.73 8.52
C GLU A 20 -12.87 -10.62 9.96
N ASN A 21 -12.82 -11.70 10.76
CA ASN A 21 -13.26 -11.67 12.15
C ASN A 21 -12.33 -10.82 13.03
N ILE A 22 -11.01 -10.94 12.88
CA ILE A 22 -10.04 -10.08 13.59
C ILE A 22 -10.32 -8.60 13.27
N ILE A 23 -10.59 -8.30 12.01
CA ILE A 23 -10.92 -6.93 11.58
C ILE A 23 -12.21 -6.45 12.25
N ARG A 24 -13.30 -7.26 12.28
CA ARG A 24 -14.56 -6.91 12.95
C ARG A 24 -14.35 -6.56 14.41
N GLU A 25 -13.66 -7.43 15.14
CA GLU A 25 -13.39 -7.23 16.56
C GLU A 25 -12.66 -5.92 16.84
N GLU A 26 -11.68 -5.56 16.01
CA GLU A 26 -10.93 -4.31 16.18
C GLU A 26 -11.71 -3.07 15.70
N MET A 27 -12.56 -3.20 14.68
CA MET A 27 -13.44 -2.10 14.27
C MET A 27 -14.54 -1.84 15.30
N ASP A 28 -15.14 -2.90 15.85
CA ASP A 28 -16.15 -2.79 16.92
C ASP A 28 -15.54 -2.17 18.20
N ARG A 29 -14.27 -2.51 18.53
CA ARG A 29 -13.53 -1.93 19.68
C ARG A 29 -13.38 -0.41 19.57
N ILE A 30 -13.38 0.16 18.38
CA ILE A 30 -13.30 1.59 18.12
C ILE A 30 -14.65 2.21 17.72
N ASP A 31 -15.76 1.59 18.15
CA ASP A 31 -17.15 2.03 17.95
C ASP A 31 -17.63 2.02 16.49
N GLY A 32 -17.00 1.23 15.62
CA GLY A 32 -17.44 1.02 14.24
C GLY A 32 -18.74 0.22 14.16
N GLN A 33 -19.57 0.54 13.18
CA GLN A 33 -20.83 -0.17 12.93
C GLN A 33 -20.77 -0.85 11.57
N GLU A 34 -20.91 -2.19 11.53
CA GLU A 34 -20.90 -2.95 10.29
C GLU A 34 -22.18 -2.69 9.50
N VAL A 35 -22.02 -2.29 8.25
CA VAL A 35 -23.09 -2.10 7.26
C VAL A 35 -22.76 -2.92 6.01
N MET A 36 -23.65 -2.91 5.02
CA MET A 36 -23.36 -3.51 3.71
C MET A 36 -23.88 -2.60 2.61
N PHE A 37 -22.98 -2.23 1.69
CA PHE A 37 -23.32 -1.51 0.48
C PHE A 37 -23.38 -2.46 -0.72
N PRO A 38 -24.19 -2.15 -1.75
CA PRO A 38 -24.25 -2.97 -2.96
C PRO A 38 -22.94 -2.86 -3.76
N VAL A 39 -22.55 -3.98 -4.41
CA VAL A 39 -21.41 -3.98 -5.35
C VAL A 39 -21.77 -3.28 -6.66
N VAL A 40 -23.01 -3.48 -7.11
CA VAL A 40 -23.57 -2.82 -8.31
C VAL A 40 -24.25 -1.53 -7.89
N MET A 41 -23.76 -0.40 -8.37
CA MET A 41 -24.25 0.92 -7.99
C MET A 41 -24.72 1.74 -9.20
N PRO A 42 -25.74 2.61 -9.03
CA PRO A 42 -26.09 3.60 -10.05
C PRO A 42 -24.91 4.56 -10.32
N ALA A 43 -24.66 4.85 -11.60
CA ALA A 43 -23.61 5.81 -11.98
C ALA A 43 -23.87 7.22 -11.40
N SER A 44 -25.13 7.57 -11.12
CA SER A 44 -25.51 8.89 -10.58
C SER A 44 -24.80 9.23 -9.26
N LEU A 45 -24.55 8.26 -8.38
CA LEU A 45 -23.79 8.51 -7.14
C LEU A 45 -22.35 8.95 -7.44
N TRP A 46 -21.75 8.37 -8.46
CA TRP A 46 -20.38 8.66 -8.89
C TRP A 46 -20.31 9.96 -9.73
N GLU A 47 -21.40 10.31 -10.41
CA GLU A 47 -21.58 11.58 -11.09
C GLU A 47 -21.68 12.73 -10.08
N GLU A 48 -22.41 12.56 -8.97
CA GLU A 48 -22.52 13.53 -7.87
C GLU A 48 -21.13 13.83 -7.25
N SER A 49 -20.29 12.82 -7.06
CA SER A 49 -18.92 13.02 -6.53
C SER A 49 -17.93 13.57 -7.55
N GLY A 50 -18.30 13.59 -8.84
CA GLY A 50 -17.41 13.94 -9.95
C GLY A 50 -16.46 12.82 -10.37
N ARG A 51 -16.49 11.67 -9.71
CA ARG A 51 -15.55 10.56 -9.97
C ARG A 51 -15.93 9.70 -11.17
N TYR A 52 -17.16 9.74 -11.64
CA TYR A 52 -17.59 8.97 -12.81
C TYR A 52 -16.76 9.28 -14.06
N THR A 53 -16.35 10.53 -14.25
CA THR A 53 -15.57 11.00 -15.38
C THR A 53 -14.08 11.08 -15.09
N SER A 54 -13.67 11.34 -13.86
CA SER A 54 -12.26 11.49 -13.48
C SER A 54 -11.52 10.17 -13.33
N ILE A 55 -12.22 9.05 -13.04
CA ILE A 55 -11.61 7.72 -13.01
C ILE A 55 -11.57 7.13 -14.41
N GLY A 56 -10.41 6.56 -14.76
CA GLY A 56 -10.15 5.97 -16.07
C GLY A 56 -10.84 4.62 -16.32
N SER A 57 -10.20 3.78 -17.12
CA SER A 57 -10.69 2.46 -17.55
C SER A 57 -10.74 1.41 -16.42
N GLU A 58 -10.15 1.69 -15.28
CA GLU A 58 -10.20 0.81 -14.11
C GLU A 58 -11.61 0.66 -13.53
N MET A 59 -12.48 1.63 -13.76
CA MET A 59 -13.88 1.55 -13.38
C MET A 59 -14.67 0.74 -14.41
N ALA A 60 -15.26 -0.38 -13.99
CA ALA A 60 -16.16 -1.15 -14.81
C ALA A 60 -17.54 -0.46 -14.92
N ARG A 61 -17.88 -0.03 -16.12
CA ARG A 61 -19.15 0.65 -16.45
C ARG A 61 -20.01 -0.22 -17.35
N PHE A 62 -21.29 -0.28 -17.09
CA PHE A 62 -22.25 -1.04 -17.91
C PHE A 62 -23.66 -0.43 -17.84
N LYS A 63 -24.58 -0.99 -18.58
CA LYS A 63 -26.00 -0.59 -18.54
C LYS A 63 -26.84 -1.73 -18.01
N ASP A 64 -27.85 -1.40 -17.19
CA ASP A 64 -28.89 -2.34 -16.81
C ASP A 64 -29.88 -2.60 -17.97
N ARG A 65 -30.87 -3.46 -17.75
CA ARG A 65 -31.90 -3.77 -18.77
C ARG A 65 -32.76 -2.58 -19.16
N SER A 66 -32.86 -1.59 -18.29
CA SER A 66 -33.64 -0.36 -18.52
C SER A 66 -32.81 0.74 -19.19
N GLY A 67 -31.51 0.47 -19.46
CA GLY A 67 -30.60 1.42 -20.09
C GLY A 67 -29.93 2.38 -19.11
N ASN A 68 -30.12 2.23 -17.78
CA ASN A 68 -29.46 3.06 -16.78
C ASN A 68 -27.96 2.75 -16.71
N ASN A 69 -27.13 3.78 -16.58
CA ASN A 69 -25.71 3.63 -16.39
C ASN A 69 -25.43 3.11 -14.96
N MET A 70 -24.63 2.08 -14.88
CA MET A 70 -24.24 1.39 -13.65
C MET A 70 -22.73 1.24 -13.58
N VAL A 71 -22.21 1.04 -12.36
CA VAL A 71 -20.79 0.75 -12.11
C VAL A 71 -20.65 -0.44 -11.16
N LEU A 72 -19.53 -1.16 -11.26
CA LEU A 72 -19.09 -2.05 -10.18
C LEU A 72 -18.28 -1.24 -9.16
N GLY A 73 -18.57 -1.44 -7.88
CA GLY A 73 -17.90 -0.73 -6.79
C GLY A 73 -16.41 -1.04 -6.73
N MET A 74 -15.59 -0.05 -7.04
CA MET A 74 -14.14 -0.13 -6.80
C MET A 74 -13.77 0.42 -5.40
N THR A 75 -14.64 1.20 -4.80
CA THR A 75 -14.64 1.76 -3.45
C THR A 75 -16.05 2.25 -3.13
N HIS A 76 -16.39 2.69 -1.92
CA HIS A 76 -17.77 2.99 -1.55
C HIS A 76 -17.93 4.31 -0.76
N GLU A 77 -17.08 5.31 -0.97
CA GLU A 77 -17.23 6.64 -0.37
C GLU A 77 -18.58 7.25 -0.70
N GLU A 78 -19.00 7.16 -1.96
CA GLU A 78 -20.28 7.67 -2.44
C GLU A 78 -21.48 6.98 -1.76
N ALA A 79 -21.42 5.66 -1.61
CA ALA A 79 -22.47 4.90 -0.93
C ALA A 79 -22.54 5.23 0.56
N ALA A 80 -21.39 5.42 1.21
CA ALA A 80 -21.31 5.82 2.61
C ALA A 80 -21.89 7.22 2.84
N VAL A 81 -21.54 8.20 2.00
CA VAL A 81 -22.13 9.55 2.06
C VAL A 81 -23.62 9.50 1.76
N HIS A 82 -24.06 8.71 0.77
CA HIS A 82 -25.48 8.58 0.44
C HIS A 82 -26.31 8.03 1.62
N LEU A 83 -25.79 7.03 2.34
CA LEU A 83 -26.42 6.51 3.56
C LEU A 83 -26.41 7.56 4.67
N ALA A 84 -25.26 8.15 4.96
CA ALA A 84 -25.05 9.08 6.05
C ALA A 84 -25.85 10.37 5.89
N ARG A 85 -25.93 10.95 4.68
CA ARG A 85 -26.66 12.19 4.41
C ARG A 85 -28.16 12.07 4.64
N ASN A 86 -28.70 10.86 4.60
CA ASN A 86 -30.13 10.62 4.84
C ASN A 86 -30.46 10.34 6.32
N THR A 87 -29.44 10.07 7.14
CA THR A 87 -29.60 9.65 8.54
C THR A 87 -29.04 10.65 9.56
N ALA A 88 -27.93 11.30 9.28
CA ALA A 88 -27.24 12.23 10.20
C ALA A 88 -27.45 13.69 9.77
N LYS A 89 -28.35 14.40 10.49
CA LYS A 89 -28.78 15.78 10.20
C LYS A 89 -28.46 16.77 11.30
N SER A 90 -28.01 16.34 12.46
CA SER A 90 -27.69 17.17 13.61
C SER A 90 -26.30 16.88 14.14
N TYR A 91 -25.59 17.91 14.61
CA TYR A 91 -24.26 17.77 15.22
C TYR A 91 -24.22 16.75 16.37
N THR A 92 -25.35 16.49 17.04
CA THR A 92 -25.45 15.51 18.13
C THR A 92 -25.34 14.06 17.68
N GLN A 93 -25.40 13.81 16.37
CA GLN A 93 -25.29 12.48 15.77
C GLN A 93 -23.83 12.15 15.35
N PHE A 94 -22.91 13.08 15.53
CA PHE A 94 -21.48 12.93 15.22
C PHE A 94 -20.63 12.88 16.50
N PRO A 95 -19.45 12.26 16.49
CA PRO A 95 -18.89 11.49 15.38
C PRO A 95 -19.51 10.08 15.29
N PHE A 96 -19.37 9.44 14.14
CA PHE A 96 -19.68 8.02 13.97
C PHE A 96 -18.82 7.42 12.86
N MET A 97 -18.66 6.10 12.88
CA MET A 97 -17.99 5.33 11.85
C MET A 97 -18.85 4.16 11.42
N ILE A 98 -18.97 3.99 10.11
CA ILE A 98 -19.59 2.81 9.49
C ILE A 98 -18.54 2.08 8.66
N TYR A 99 -18.60 0.74 8.63
CA TYR A 99 -17.67 -0.06 7.84
C TYR A 99 -18.38 -1.25 7.20
N GLN A 100 -17.76 -1.79 6.17
CA GLN A 100 -18.19 -3.04 5.57
C GLN A 100 -17.00 -3.94 5.25
N ILE A 101 -17.28 -5.22 5.04
CA ILE A 101 -16.35 -6.17 4.42
C ILE A 101 -17.05 -6.68 3.17
N GLN A 102 -16.65 -6.16 2.01
CA GLN A 102 -17.38 -6.35 0.76
C GLN A 102 -16.45 -6.50 -0.44
N THR A 103 -16.91 -7.21 -1.46
CA THR A 103 -16.24 -7.33 -2.75
C THR A 103 -16.08 -5.97 -3.42
N LYS A 104 -14.89 -5.76 -3.99
CA LYS A 104 -14.55 -4.66 -4.89
C LYS A 104 -14.16 -5.22 -6.25
N PHE A 105 -14.43 -4.42 -7.28
CA PHE A 105 -13.94 -4.72 -8.62
C PHE A 105 -13.16 -3.52 -9.16
N ARG A 106 -11.91 -3.77 -9.57
CA ARG A 106 -11.05 -2.81 -10.26
C ARG A 106 -10.51 -3.50 -11.51
N ASP A 107 -10.76 -2.94 -12.70
CA ASP A 107 -10.25 -3.53 -13.94
C ASP A 107 -8.75 -3.29 -14.10
N GLU A 108 -8.02 -3.89 -13.18
CA GLU A 108 -6.57 -3.81 -13.06
C GLU A 108 -5.88 -4.36 -14.31
N PRO A 109 -5.11 -3.53 -15.04
CA PRO A 109 -4.48 -3.96 -16.30
C PRO A 109 -3.39 -5.02 -16.09
N ARG A 110 -2.74 -5.07 -14.92
CA ARG A 110 -1.59 -5.92 -14.61
C ARG A 110 -1.78 -6.72 -13.32
N ALA A 111 -2.85 -7.53 -13.25
CA ALA A 111 -3.03 -8.44 -12.14
C ALA A 111 -1.87 -9.45 -12.04
N ARG A 112 -1.25 -9.56 -10.84
CA ARG A 112 -0.06 -10.39 -10.58
C ARG A 112 0.11 -10.70 -9.08
N GLY A 113 1.05 -11.60 -8.74
CA GLY A 113 1.36 -11.92 -7.34
C GLY A 113 0.22 -12.65 -6.61
N GLY A 114 -0.50 -13.58 -7.28
CA GLY A 114 -1.60 -14.33 -6.66
C GLY A 114 -2.71 -13.39 -6.18
N LEU A 115 -2.93 -13.30 -4.85
CA LEU A 115 -3.94 -12.42 -4.24
C LEU A 115 -3.40 -11.02 -3.89
N ILE A 116 -2.15 -10.69 -4.22
CA ILE A 116 -1.56 -9.38 -3.92
C ILE A 116 -2.20 -8.29 -4.81
N ARG A 117 -2.28 -8.54 -6.13
CA ARG A 117 -2.87 -7.60 -7.09
C ARG A 117 -3.85 -8.29 -8.01
N VAL A 118 -5.12 -8.11 -7.74
CA VAL A 118 -6.25 -8.80 -8.40
C VAL A 118 -7.32 -7.80 -8.83
N ARG A 119 -8.24 -8.25 -9.68
CA ARG A 119 -9.36 -7.44 -10.16
C ARG A 119 -10.57 -7.49 -9.25
N GLU A 120 -10.91 -8.67 -8.75
CA GLU A 120 -11.99 -8.88 -7.80
C GLU A 120 -11.42 -9.31 -6.45
N PHE A 121 -11.76 -8.60 -5.38
CA PHE A 121 -11.21 -8.84 -4.05
C PHE A 121 -12.16 -8.37 -2.94
N THR A 122 -12.01 -8.96 -1.76
CA THR A 122 -12.69 -8.50 -0.55
C THR A 122 -11.85 -7.44 0.15
N MET A 123 -12.49 -6.30 0.46
CA MET A 123 -11.90 -5.21 1.23
C MET A 123 -12.76 -4.91 2.45
N LYS A 124 -12.13 -4.71 3.61
CA LYS A 124 -12.73 -3.92 4.68
C LYS A 124 -12.52 -2.46 4.32
N ASP A 125 -13.58 -1.73 4.17
CA ASP A 125 -13.59 -0.28 4.00
C ASP A 125 -14.48 0.37 5.04
N ALA A 126 -13.90 1.35 5.75
CA ALA A 126 -14.57 2.09 6.82
C ALA A 126 -14.57 3.58 6.51
N TYR A 127 -15.60 4.27 6.99
CA TYR A 127 -15.85 5.68 6.74
C TYR A 127 -16.28 6.34 8.04
N SER A 128 -15.51 7.32 8.49
CA SER A 128 -15.85 8.11 9.69
C SER A 128 -16.31 9.50 9.31
N PHE A 129 -17.20 10.07 10.11
CA PHE A 129 -17.80 11.37 9.89
C PHE A 129 -17.69 12.22 11.16
N HIS A 130 -17.21 13.45 11.01
CA HIS A 130 -16.83 14.34 12.11
C HIS A 130 -17.31 15.76 11.89
N THR A 131 -17.49 16.50 13.00
CA THR A 131 -17.85 17.93 12.98
C THR A 131 -16.65 18.85 13.04
N SER A 132 -15.46 18.35 13.36
CA SER A 132 -14.23 19.14 13.41
C SER A 132 -13.01 18.32 12.97
N GLN A 133 -11.98 19.03 12.53
CA GLN A 133 -10.69 18.43 12.15
C GLN A 133 -10.01 17.75 13.35
N GLU A 134 -10.06 18.37 14.52
CA GLU A 134 -9.50 17.81 15.76
C GLU A 134 -10.14 16.46 16.13
N ASP A 135 -11.46 16.34 15.95
CA ASP A 135 -12.18 15.09 16.23
C ASP A 135 -11.80 13.99 15.21
N LEU A 136 -11.67 14.35 13.92
CA LEU A 136 -11.14 13.43 12.90
C LEU A 136 -9.73 12.95 13.25
N GLU A 137 -8.82 13.83 13.66
CA GLU A 137 -7.45 13.48 14.01
C GLU A 137 -7.37 12.50 15.18
N LYS A 138 -8.17 12.71 16.23
CA LYS A 138 -8.29 11.77 17.35
C LYS A 138 -8.82 10.40 16.92
N TYR A 139 -9.80 10.39 16.03
CA TYR A 139 -10.37 9.14 15.54
C TYR A 139 -9.42 8.43 14.57
N TYR A 140 -8.70 9.18 13.77
CA TYR A 140 -7.66 8.69 12.87
C TYR A 140 -6.56 7.94 13.63
N GLU A 141 -6.13 8.47 14.79
CA GLU A 141 -5.16 7.79 15.66
C GLU A 141 -5.73 6.48 16.22
N ARG A 142 -7.00 6.45 16.66
CA ARG A 142 -7.67 5.22 17.10
C ARG A 142 -7.71 4.16 15.97
N CYS A 143 -7.95 4.59 14.73
CA CYS A 143 -7.90 3.69 13.57
C CYS A 143 -6.48 3.20 13.29
N TYR A 144 -5.47 4.07 13.42
CA TYR A 144 -4.07 3.71 13.27
C TYR A 144 -3.68 2.59 14.24
N GLU A 145 -3.94 2.77 15.53
CA GLU A 145 -3.71 1.76 16.56
C GLU A 145 -4.49 0.46 16.32
N ALA A 146 -5.74 0.55 15.85
CA ALA A 146 -6.54 -0.62 15.51
C ALA A 146 -5.92 -1.43 14.36
N TYR A 147 -5.34 -0.75 13.36
CA TYR A 147 -4.64 -1.39 12.26
C TYR A 147 -3.37 -2.11 12.73
N GLU A 148 -2.58 -1.50 13.60
CA GLU A 148 -1.42 -2.16 14.20
C GLU A 148 -1.82 -3.46 14.93
N ARG A 149 -2.93 -3.42 15.70
CA ARG A 149 -3.46 -4.61 16.37
C ARG A 149 -3.96 -5.65 15.36
N ILE A 150 -4.69 -5.25 14.32
CA ILE A 150 -5.17 -6.17 13.27
C ILE A 150 -4.00 -6.94 12.65
N PHE A 151 -2.98 -6.22 12.20
CA PHE A 151 -1.83 -6.84 11.53
C PHE A 151 -1.05 -7.75 12.46
N LYS A 152 -0.82 -7.33 13.69
CA LYS A 152 -0.15 -8.15 14.71
C LYS A 152 -0.95 -9.40 15.05
N ARG A 153 -2.27 -9.28 15.27
CA ARG A 153 -3.17 -10.42 15.53
C ARG A 153 -3.25 -11.37 14.34
N ALA A 154 -3.19 -10.86 13.11
CA ALA A 154 -3.12 -11.68 11.91
C ALA A 154 -1.75 -12.34 11.70
N GLY A 155 -0.72 -11.93 12.44
CA GLY A 155 0.62 -12.49 12.42
C GLY A 155 1.56 -11.87 11.39
N ALA A 156 1.24 -10.71 10.83
CA ALA A 156 2.18 -9.92 10.03
C ALA A 156 3.20 -9.25 10.95
N LYS A 157 4.51 -9.49 10.73
CA LYS A 157 5.59 -9.11 11.65
C LYS A 157 6.31 -7.82 11.23
N ASN A 158 6.63 -7.70 9.94
CA ASN A 158 7.45 -6.61 9.40
C ASN A 158 6.57 -5.53 8.76
N VAL A 159 5.55 -5.06 9.49
CA VAL A 159 4.66 -4.00 9.03
C VAL A 159 5.18 -2.65 9.48
N VAL A 160 5.26 -1.71 8.54
CA VAL A 160 5.60 -0.32 8.80
C VAL A 160 4.52 0.60 8.25
N ALA A 161 4.11 1.58 9.05
CA ALA A 161 3.27 2.66 8.55
C ALA A 161 4.17 3.74 7.94
N VAL A 162 3.85 4.14 6.73
CA VAL A 162 4.58 5.17 5.97
C VAL A 162 3.66 6.30 5.58
N LYS A 163 4.18 7.51 5.58
CA LYS A 163 3.47 8.64 5.00
C LYS A 163 3.34 8.44 3.50
N SER A 164 2.13 8.63 2.97
CA SER A 164 1.82 8.40 1.57
C SER A 164 1.16 9.61 0.90
N ASP A 165 1.06 9.56 -0.41
CA ASP A 165 0.25 10.50 -1.18
C ASP A 165 -1.23 10.09 -1.12
N SER A 166 -2.13 11.06 -1.01
CA SER A 166 -3.58 10.79 -0.96
C SER A 166 -4.19 10.46 -2.34
N GLY A 167 -3.47 10.71 -3.42
CA GLY A 167 -3.83 10.35 -4.79
C GLY A 167 -5.26 10.72 -5.20
N MET A 168 -5.93 9.81 -5.89
CA MET A 168 -7.32 9.96 -6.34
C MET A 168 -8.33 10.07 -5.19
N MET A 169 -8.01 9.60 -3.99
CA MET A 169 -8.88 9.69 -2.82
C MET A 169 -9.02 11.13 -2.36
N GLY A 170 -7.94 11.93 -2.48
CA GLY A 170 -7.85 13.30 -1.99
C GLY A 170 -7.71 13.37 -0.47
N GLY A 171 -7.57 14.57 0.06
CA GLY A 171 -7.35 14.79 1.49
C GLY A 171 -5.96 15.31 1.80
N SER A 172 -5.68 15.57 3.09
CA SER A 172 -4.46 16.25 3.52
C SER A 172 -3.41 15.32 4.10
N ILE A 173 -3.82 14.21 4.69
CA ILE A 173 -2.94 13.25 5.37
C ILE A 173 -3.36 11.83 5.01
N SER A 174 -2.38 11.01 4.67
CA SER A 174 -2.57 9.58 4.48
C SER A 174 -1.38 8.79 4.99
N HIS A 175 -1.67 7.57 5.46
CA HIS A 175 -0.67 6.56 5.78
C HIS A 175 -1.03 5.25 5.09
N GLU A 176 0.01 4.59 4.61
CA GLU A 176 -0.04 3.22 4.12
C GLU A 176 0.67 2.30 5.10
N PHE A 177 0.05 1.16 5.37
CA PHE A 177 0.68 0.09 6.14
C PHE A 177 1.30 -0.89 5.15
N MET A 178 2.63 -0.93 5.17
CA MET A 178 3.44 -1.69 4.24
C MET A 178 4.05 -2.88 4.95
N LEU A 179 3.84 -4.08 4.41
CA LEU A 179 4.61 -5.26 4.80
C LEU A 179 5.89 -5.28 3.98
N LEU A 180 7.04 -5.23 4.64
CA LEU A 180 8.34 -5.22 3.98
C LEU A 180 8.62 -6.60 3.36
N ALA A 181 8.80 -6.64 2.05
CA ALA A 181 9.08 -7.85 1.28
C ALA A 181 9.76 -7.50 -0.04
N ASP A 182 10.73 -8.31 -0.46
CA ASP A 182 11.51 -8.06 -1.69
C ASP A 182 10.65 -8.03 -2.96
N ILE A 183 9.55 -8.79 -2.96
CA ILE A 183 8.59 -8.82 -4.07
C ILE A 183 7.61 -7.64 -4.07
N GLY A 184 7.70 -6.76 -3.04
CA GLY A 184 6.85 -5.59 -2.94
C GLY A 184 6.97 -4.67 -4.16
N GLU A 185 5.85 -4.11 -4.59
CA GLU A 185 5.79 -3.23 -5.76
C GLU A 185 6.10 -1.78 -5.41
N ASP A 186 5.85 -1.40 -4.16
CA ASP A 186 6.03 -0.04 -3.68
C ASP A 186 7.42 0.13 -3.08
N THR A 187 8.06 1.22 -3.44
CA THR A 187 9.40 1.56 -2.95
C THR A 187 9.29 2.53 -1.78
N LEU A 188 10.01 2.23 -0.70
CA LEU A 188 9.95 2.96 0.56
C LEU A 188 11.31 3.58 0.89
N ALA A 189 11.29 4.83 1.36
CA ALA A 189 12.43 5.50 1.94
C ALA A 189 12.37 5.40 3.47
N ILE A 190 13.35 4.75 4.08
CA ILE A 190 13.39 4.47 5.52
C ILE A 190 14.70 4.97 6.09
N CYS A 191 14.64 5.72 7.20
CA CYS A 191 15.81 6.10 7.98
C CYS A 191 15.91 5.23 9.24
N PRO A 192 16.92 4.38 9.39
CA PRO A 192 17.08 3.53 10.57
C PRO A 192 17.46 4.32 11.83
N GLU A 193 17.98 5.54 11.69
CA GLU A 193 18.46 6.36 12.79
C GLU A 193 17.35 7.08 13.57
N CYS A 194 16.34 7.61 12.86
CA CYS A 194 15.28 8.39 13.50
C CYS A 194 13.88 7.82 13.27
N GLY A 195 13.76 6.72 12.51
CA GLY A 195 12.49 6.10 12.20
C GLY A 195 11.65 6.83 11.15
N TYR A 196 12.21 7.82 10.41
CA TYR A 196 11.51 8.42 9.26
C TYR A 196 11.16 7.34 8.23
N LYS A 197 9.92 7.34 7.78
CA LYS A 197 9.40 6.39 6.79
C LYS A 197 8.42 7.09 5.87
N ALA A 198 8.60 6.92 4.57
CA ALA A 198 7.66 7.42 3.57
C ALA A 198 7.69 6.51 2.33
N ASN A 199 6.58 6.45 1.59
CA ASN A 199 6.67 5.86 0.26
C ASN A 199 7.47 6.79 -0.66
N MET A 200 8.01 6.25 -1.74
CA MET A 200 8.88 6.99 -2.67
C MET A 200 8.18 8.22 -3.24
N GLU A 201 6.86 8.15 -3.41
CA GLU A 201 6.05 9.21 -4.01
C GLU A 201 5.89 10.43 -3.10
N ALA A 202 5.84 10.24 -1.77
CA ALA A 202 5.67 11.29 -0.78
C ALA A 202 6.97 11.66 -0.04
N ALA A 203 8.06 10.92 -0.25
CA ALA A 203 9.30 11.12 0.47
C ALA A 203 9.95 12.48 0.13
N GLU A 204 10.21 13.31 1.15
CA GLU A 204 10.88 14.58 0.99
C GLU A 204 12.37 14.37 0.71
N LEU A 205 12.95 15.14 -0.22
CA LEU A 205 14.38 15.16 -0.46
C LEU A 205 15.00 16.45 0.09
N LYS A 206 16.02 16.29 0.94
CA LYS A 206 16.91 17.39 1.34
C LYS A 206 18.27 17.19 0.73
N THR A 207 18.86 18.29 0.22
CA THR A 207 20.21 18.31 -0.31
C THR A 207 21.07 19.30 0.46
N ILE A 208 22.35 18.98 0.60
CA ILE A 208 23.37 19.95 1.01
C ILE A 208 24.15 20.29 -0.25
N ASN A 209 24.13 21.56 -0.62
CA ASN A 209 24.85 22.06 -1.78
C ASN A 209 26.13 22.74 -1.33
N GLU A 210 27.22 22.47 -2.05
CA GLU A 210 28.40 23.28 -1.98
C GLU A 210 28.20 24.51 -2.88
N PRO A 211 28.27 25.73 -2.36
CA PRO A 211 27.98 26.93 -3.15
C PRO A 211 28.84 27.02 -4.42
N GLY A 212 30.06 26.59 -4.36
CA GLY A 212 31.05 26.78 -5.42
C GLY A 212 31.64 28.20 -5.44
N GLU A 213 32.57 28.44 -6.34
CA GLU A 213 33.14 29.77 -6.57
C GLU A 213 32.17 30.59 -7.45
N LYS A 214 32.12 31.90 -7.20
CA LYS A 214 31.35 32.83 -8.06
C LYS A 214 32.09 33.00 -9.38
N GLU A 215 31.44 32.57 -10.45
CA GLU A 215 31.94 32.69 -11.82
C GLU A 215 30.98 33.56 -12.64
N GLU A 216 31.53 34.20 -13.66
CA GLU A 216 30.71 34.91 -14.66
C GLU A 216 30.01 33.90 -15.59
N LEU A 217 28.81 34.22 -16.00
CA LEU A 217 28.07 33.43 -16.98
C LEU A 217 28.82 33.45 -18.33
N LYS A 218 29.25 32.27 -18.79
CA LYS A 218 29.94 32.10 -20.09
C LYS A 218 29.26 31.04 -20.93
N LYS A 219 29.06 31.35 -22.20
CA LYS A 219 28.58 30.39 -23.20
C LYS A 219 29.80 29.66 -23.79
N ILE A 220 29.73 28.33 -23.78
CA ILE A 220 30.79 27.45 -24.30
C ILE A 220 30.23 26.53 -25.39
N HIS A 221 31.06 26.22 -26.39
CA HIS A 221 30.70 25.27 -27.44
C HIS A 221 30.97 23.83 -26.95
N THR A 222 29.96 22.99 -26.96
CA THR A 222 29.93 21.61 -26.43
C THR A 222 29.35 20.67 -27.47
N PRO A 223 30.05 20.34 -28.54
CA PRO A 223 29.51 19.55 -29.63
C PRO A 223 29.13 18.16 -29.17
N ASP A 224 27.98 17.66 -29.67
CA ASP A 224 27.42 16.32 -29.40
C ASP A 224 27.18 16.00 -27.92
N THR A 225 27.16 17.01 -27.03
CA THR A 225 27.04 16.86 -25.59
C THR A 225 25.58 17.10 -25.17
N LYS A 226 24.77 16.04 -25.08
CA LYS A 226 23.31 16.15 -24.81
C LYS A 226 22.89 15.61 -23.44
N THR A 227 23.69 14.76 -22.85
CA THR A 227 23.39 14.14 -21.56
C THR A 227 24.25 14.74 -20.44
N ILE A 228 23.83 14.57 -19.19
CA ILE A 228 24.61 15.00 -18.02
C ILE A 228 25.97 14.28 -17.97
N ASP A 229 26.01 13.00 -18.32
CA ASP A 229 27.24 12.20 -18.37
C ASP A 229 28.22 12.71 -19.46
N ASP A 230 27.71 13.08 -20.66
CA ASP A 230 28.52 13.69 -21.72
C ASP A 230 29.06 15.03 -21.25
N LEU A 231 28.22 15.84 -20.60
CA LEU A 231 28.60 17.15 -20.08
C LEU A 231 29.65 17.05 -18.98
N TYR A 232 29.56 16.05 -18.10
CA TYR A 232 30.58 15.73 -17.10
C TYR A 232 31.91 15.36 -17.77
N LYS A 233 31.90 14.47 -18.76
CA LYS A 233 33.10 14.07 -19.50
C LYS A 233 33.76 15.24 -20.24
N PHE A 234 32.95 16.17 -20.75
CA PHE A 234 33.45 17.33 -21.50
C PHE A 234 34.01 18.44 -20.59
N THR A 235 33.29 18.76 -19.50
CA THR A 235 33.64 19.91 -18.63
C THR A 235 34.46 19.53 -17.41
N ASN A 236 34.43 18.26 -16.99
CA ASN A 236 34.94 17.77 -15.70
C ASN A 236 34.29 18.46 -14.48
N ILE A 237 33.11 19.07 -14.66
CA ILE A 237 32.32 19.66 -13.58
C ILE A 237 31.37 18.59 -13.02
N PRO A 238 31.27 18.40 -11.70
CA PRO A 238 30.44 17.33 -11.13
C PRO A 238 28.96 17.58 -11.41
N GLU A 239 28.21 16.49 -11.54
CA GLU A 239 26.76 16.51 -11.81
C GLU A 239 25.97 17.31 -10.76
N THR A 240 26.47 17.34 -9.50
CA THR A 240 25.91 18.17 -8.42
C THR A 240 25.98 19.67 -8.68
N ARG A 241 26.77 20.10 -9.66
CA ARG A 241 26.87 21.48 -10.15
C ARG A 241 26.29 21.66 -11.55
N MET A 242 25.43 20.76 -11.98
CA MET A 242 24.69 20.86 -13.23
C MET A 242 23.21 21.12 -12.96
N CYS A 243 22.61 21.93 -13.82
CA CYS A 243 21.19 22.22 -13.84
C CYS A 243 20.60 21.60 -15.10
N LYS A 244 20.02 20.40 -14.96
CA LYS A 244 19.34 19.72 -16.07
C LYS A 244 17.89 20.16 -16.19
N ALA A 245 17.36 20.12 -17.39
CA ALA A 245 15.96 20.36 -17.68
C ALA A 245 15.24 19.05 -18.04
N VAL A 246 14.11 18.78 -17.38
CA VAL A 246 13.20 17.68 -17.72
C VAL A 246 11.88 18.28 -18.19
N VAL A 247 11.35 17.80 -19.32
CA VAL A 247 10.17 18.40 -19.97
C VAL A 247 9.00 17.44 -19.90
N TYR A 248 7.89 17.97 -19.40
CA TYR A 248 6.59 17.29 -19.34
C TYR A 248 5.53 18.07 -20.11
N GLN A 249 4.40 17.42 -20.37
CA GLN A 249 3.17 18.07 -20.83
C GLN A 249 2.03 17.73 -19.88
N LYS A 250 1.15 18.70 -19.63
CA LYS A 250 -0.08 18.53 -18.86
C LYS A 250 -1.10 17.74 -19.66
N ASN A 251 -1.80 16.79 -19.01
CA ASN A 251 -2.73 15.90 -19.72
C ASN A 251 -4.01 16.58 -20.22
N LEU A 252 -4.46 17.67 -19.59
CA LEU A 252 -5.70 18.36 -19.94
C LEU A 252 -5.48 19.53 -20.90
N THR A 253 -4.35 20.21 -20.78
CA THR A 253 -4.09 21.48 -21.48
C THR A 253 -3.02 21.37 -22.55
N ASP A 254 -2.28 20.26 -22.61
CA ASP A 254 -1.07 20.06 -23.45
C ASP A 254 0.02 21.13 -23.24
N GLU A 255 -0.08 21.92 -22.16
CA GLU A 255 0.91 22.94 -21.82
C GLU A 255 2.23 22.28 -21.41
N TYR A 256 3.34 22.82 -21.93
CA TYR A 256 4.67 22.35 -21.54
C TYR A 256 5.03 22.78 -20.10
N VAL A 257 5.65 21.87 -19.38
CA VAL A 257 6.24 22.10 -18.06
C VAL A 257 7.71 21.75 -18.12
N ILE A 258 8.58 22.70 -17.79
CA ILE A 258 10.03 22.50 -17.73
C ILE A 258 10.46 22.52 -16.29
N VAL A 259 10.99 21.41 -15.81
CA VAL A 259 11.55 21.29 -14.47
C VAL A 259 13.06 21.39 -14.54
N PHE A 260 13.63 22.43 -13.93
CA PHE A 260 15.07 22.55 -13.70
C PHE A 260 15.42 21.89 -12.37
N ILE A 261 16.34 20.94 -12.42
CA ILE A 261 16.73 20.11 -11.27
C ILE A 261 18.24 19.86 -11.30
N ARG A 262 18.84 19.55 -10.16
CA ARG A 262 20.28 19.23 -10.08
C ARG A 262 20.61 17.99 -10.92
N GLY A 263 21.75 17.99 -11.59
CA GLY A 263 22.10 17.01 -12.62
C GLY A 263 22.08 15.56 -12.18
N ASP A 264 22.42 15.28 -10.94
CA ASP A 264 22.46 13.94 -10.32
C ASP A 264 21.09 13.42 -9.84
N LEU A 265 20.01 14.23 -9.93
CA LEU A 265 18.70 13.90 -9.40
C LEU A 265 17.67 13.67 -10.49
N ASP A 266 16.63 12.90 -10.19
CA ASP A 266 15.48 12.66 -11.05
C ASP A 266 14.22 13.31 -10.48
N VAL A 267 13.30 13.68 -11.38
CA VAL A 267 12.00 14.23 -11.01
C VAL A 267 11.09 13.13 -10.47
N ASN A 268 10.39 13.43 -9.39
CA ASN A 268 9.28 12.65 -8.87
C ASN A 268 7.98 13.16 -9.49
N GLU A 269 7.41 12.41 -10.41
CA GLU A 269 6.21 12.82 -11.15
C GLU A 269 4.99 13.00 -10.25
N THR A 270 4.87 12.25 -9.16
CA THR A 270 3.79 12.41 -8.19
C THR A 270 3.88 13.75 -7.45
N LYS A 271 5.07 14.13 -6.99
CA LYS A 271 5.28 15.46 -6.39
C LYS A 271 5.00 16.58 -7.41
N LEU A 272 5.46 16.40 -8.65
CA LEU A 272 5.23 17.35 -9.72
C LEU A 272 3.74 17.52 -10.02
N ARG A 273 3.00 16.41 -10.17
CA ARG A 273 1.54 16.39 -10.32
C ARG A 273 0.83 17.13 -9.17
N ASN A 274 1.22 16.83 -7.94
CA ASN A 274 0.61 17.46 -6.76
C ASN A 274 0.85 18.97 -6.70
N TYR A 275 2.04 19.41 -7.10
CA TYR A 275 2.35 20.84 -7.20
C TYR A 275 1.55 21.54 -8.31
N LEU A 276 1.40 20.88 -9.47
CA LEU A 276 0.66 21.41 -10.61
C LEU A 276 -0.87 21.33 -10.44
N GLY A 277 -1.36 20.40 -9.60
CA GLY A 277 -2.79 20.08 -9.50
C GLY A 277 -3.36 19.34 -10.71
N GLU A 278 -2.51 18.81 -11.59
CA GLU A 278 -2.87 18.16 -12.85
C GLU A 278 -1.86 17.06 -13.20
N GLU A 279 -2.34 15.96 -13.80
CA GLU A 279 -1.50 14.87 -14.31
C GLU A 279 -0.61 15.34 -15.46
N VAL A 280 0.59 14.77 -15.53
CA VAL A 280 1.58 15.06 -16.55
C VAL A 280 2.12 13.78 -17.19
N HIS A 281 2.64 13.92 -18.41
CA HIS A 281 3.38 12.86 -19.10
C HIS A 281 4.66 13.41 -19.73
N ALA A 282 5.58 12.53 -20.11
CA ALA A 282 6.81 12.91 -20.80
C ALA A 282 6.48 13.67 -22.10
N ALA A 283 7.04 14.85 -22.26
CA ALA A 283 6.67 15.74 -23.35
C ALA A 283 7.09 15.22 -24.73
N LEU A 284 6.21 15.38 -25.71
CA LEU A 284 6.55 15.27 -27.12
C LEU A 284 7.03 16.65 -27.63
N ILE A 285 8.35 16.81 -27.72
CA ILE A 285 8.94 18.09 -28.17
C ILE A 285 8.82 18.23 -29.69
N THR A 286 8.15 19.28 -30.14
CA THR A 286 8.00 19.64 -31.58
C THR A 286 8.87 20.85 -31.93
N GLU A 287 9.16 21.06 -33.20
CA GLU A 287 9.93 22.23 -33.67
C GLU A 287 9.26 23.57 -33.29
N GLU A 288 7.91 23.59 -33.22
CA GLU A 288 7.14 24.78 -32.87
C GLU A 288 7.18 25.13 -31.37
N SER A 289 7.61 24.19 -30.51
CA SER A 289 7.66 24.40 -29.07
C SER A 289 8.67 25.46 -28.64
N GLY A 290 9.67 25.74 -29.47
CA GLY A 290 10.81 26.60 -29.12
C GLY A 290 11.78 25.96 -28.09
N ILE A 291 11.64 24.66 -27.85
CA ILE A 291 12.46 23.86 -26.91
C ILE A 291 13.58 23.20 -27.70
N VAL A 292 14.82 23.45 -27.31
CA VAL A 292 16.00 22.82 -27.93
C VAL A 292 16.37 21.59 -27.12
N ALA A 293 15.85 20.44 -27.52
CA ALA A 293 16.07 19.17 -26.79
C ALA A 293 17.56 18.86 -26.62
N GLY A 294 17.97 18.50 -25.41
CA GLY A 294 19.38 18.26 -25.03
C GLY A 294 20.18 19.50 -24.64
N PHE A 295 19.67 20.73 -24.92
CA PHE A 295 20.37 21.99 -24.66
C PHE A 295 19.48 23.04 -23.96
N ILE A 296 18.46 22.63 -23.24
CA ILE A 296 17.51 23.51 -22.55
C ILE A 296 18.21 24.19 -21.37
N GLY A 297 18.12 25.51 -21.30
CA GLY A 297 18.69 26.31 -20.23
C GLY A 297 17.73 27.32 -19.63
N ALA A 298 17.98 27.69 -18.38
CA ALA A 298 17.15 28.62 -17.64
C ALA A 298 17.29 30.08 -18.13
N VAL A 299 18.41 30.44 -18.77
CA VAL A 299 18.71 31.80 -19.24
C VAL A 299 18.20 31.97 -20.67
N ASN A 300 17.44 33.05 -20.92
CA ASN A 300 16.88 33.38 -22.25
C ASN A 300 16.00 32.27 -22.84
N LEU A 301 15.29 31.53 -21.99
CA LEU A 301 14.32 30.51 -22.42
C LEU A 301 13.17 31.17 -23.19
N LYS A 302 12.95 30.74 -24.45
CA LYS A 302 11.92 31.28 -25.34
C LYS A 302 10.66 30.42 -25.41
N ALA A 303 10.73 29.18 -24.91
CA ALA A 303 9.62 28.26 -24.93
C ALA A 303 8.45 28.78 -24.07
N LYS A 304 7.22 28.60 -24.56
CA LYS A 304 6.02 28.80 -23.77
C LYS A 304 5.80 27.59 -22.90
N ALA A 305 6.25 27.67 -21.64
CA ALA A 305 6.14 26.58 -20.69
C ALA A 305 5.98 27.14 -19.28
N GLN A 306 5.31 26.39 -18.40
CA GLN A 306 5.41 26.61 -16.98
C GLN A 306 6.79 26.12 -16.51
N VAL A 307 7.55 26.98 -15.83
CA VAL A 307 8.90 26.66 -15.37
C VAL A 307 8.90 26.43 -13.87
N ILE A 308 9.53 25.32 -13.44
CA ILE A 308 9.67 24.93 -12.04
C ILE A 308 11.14 24.75 -11.72
N TYR A 309 11.58 25.28 -10.58
CA TYR A 309 12.94 25.11 -10.07
C TYR A 309 12.92 24.21 -8.84
N ASP A 310 13.62 23.08 -8.93
CA ASP A 310 13.71 22.16 -7.81
C ASP A 310 14.57 22.73 -6.68
N ALA A 311 14.18 22.41 -5.44
CA ALA A 311 14.84 22.87 -4.23
C ALA A 311 16.33 22.48 -4.16
N SER A 312 16.75 21.44 -4.90
CA SER A 312 18.13 21.01 -4.99
C SER A 312 19.08 22.01 -5.65
N LEU A 313 18.54 22.99 -6.40
CA LEU A 313 19.34 24.03 -7.04
C LEU A 313 19.64 25.23 -6.13
N LYS A 314 18.97 25.32 -4.99
CA LYS A 314 19.06 26.47 -4.12
C LYS A 314 20.45 26.63 -3.52
N GLY A 315 21.01 27.84 -3.63
CA GLY A 315 22.29 28.20 -2.99
C GLY A 315 23.53 27.73 -3.74
N ILE A 316 23.43 27.27 -5.00
CA ILE A 316 24.57 26.96 -5.85
C ILE A 316 24.92 28.23 -6.63
N GLU A 317 26.19 28.69 -6.51
CA GLU A 317 26.68 29.94 -7.10
C GLU A 317 27.12 29.80 -8.55
N SER A 318 27.53 28.60 -8.97
CA SER A 318 28.05 28.34 -10.32
C SER A 318 27.55 26.98 -10.81
N LEU A 319 26.55 27.02 -11.71
CA LEU A 319 25.96 25.86 -12.36
C LEU A 319 26.33 25.78 -13.82
N VAL A 320 26.24 24.59 -14.41
CA VAL A 320 26.29 24.36 -15.85
C VAL A 320 24.87 24.02 -16.33
N CYS A 321 24.38 24.65 -17.41
CA CYS A 321 23.09 24.34 -17.99
C CYS A 321 23.11 24.51 -19.52
N GLY A 322 22.08 24.04 -20.21
CA GLY A 322 21.91 24.29 -21.64
C GLY A 322 21.86 25.79 -21.97
N ALA A 323 22.19 26.16 -23.19
CA ALA A 323 22.16 27.54 -23.66
C ALA A 323 21.00 27.85 -24.63
N ASN A 324 20.00 26.96 -24.72
CA ASN A 324 18.88 27.02 -25.69
C ASN A 324 19.35 27.10 -27.14
N GLU A 325 20.51 26.57 -27.44
CA GLU A 325 21.12 26.50 -28.77
C GLU A 325 21.86 25.16 -28.90
N VAL A 326 21.70 24.51 -30.05
CA VAL A 326 22.33 23.21 -30.33
C VAL A 326 23.86 23.33 -30.15
N ASP A 327 24.45 22.37 -29.41
CA ASP A 327 25.87 22.26 -29.11
C ASP A 327 26.44 23.41 -28.27
N TYR A 328 25.60 24.10 -27.48
CA TYR A 328 26.06 25.13 -26.56
C TYR A 328 25.48 24.95 -25.15
N HIS A 329 26.36 25.19 -24.16
CA HIS A 329 25.99 25.28 -22.75
C HIS A 329 26.51 26.60 -22.13
N TYR A 330 25.85 26.98 -21.02
CA TYR A 330 26.37 28.01 -20.11
C TYR A 330 27.11 27.36 -18.95
N VAL A 331 28.26 27.93 -18.57
CA VAL A 331 28.97 27.68 -17.31
C VAL A 331 28.92 28.94 -16.45
N GLY A 332 29.01 28.79 -15.13
CA GLY A 332 28.97 29.92 -14.20
C GLY A 332 27.53 30.48 -14.00
N LEU A 333 26.47 29.70 -14.28
CA LEU A 333 25.08 30.12 -14.05
C LEU A 333 24.85 30.28 -12.54
N ASN A 334 24.36 31.45 -12.15
CA ASN A 334 23.75 31.71 -10.84
C ASN A 334 22.27 32.07 -11.08
N ILE A 335 21.35 31.26 -10.59
CA ILE A 335 19.91 31.43 -10.86
C ILE A 335 19.41 32.80 -10.39
N GLN A 336 19.80 33.22 -9.17
CA GLN A 336 19.38 34.51 -8.61
C GLN A 336 19.86 35.71 -9.48
N ARG A 337 21.10 35.66 -9.97
CA ARG A 337 21.71 36.73 -10.77
C ARG A 337 21.21 36.74 -12.21
N ASP A 338 21.09 35.58 -12.83
CA ASP A 338 20.97 35.44 -14.28
C ASP A 338 19.52 35.19 -14.74
N VAL A 339 18.68 34.70 -13.83
CA VAL A 339 17.26 34.42 -14.07
C VAL A 339 16.38 35.36 -13.23
N GLY A 340 16.76 35.59 -11.98
CA GLY A 340 16.00 36.41 -11.03
C GLY A 340 15.46 35.62 -9.85
N ASP A 341 14.46 36.22 -9.15
CA ASP A 341 13.79 35.56 -8.05
C ASP A 341 12.89 34.43 -8.55
N VAL A 342 13.15 33.22 -8.07
CA VAL A 342 12.38 32.02 -8.41
C VAL A 342 11.88 31.32 -7.15
N GLU A 343 10.71 30.67 -7.27
CA GLU A 343 10.24 29.74 -6.24
C GLU A 343 10.96 28.40 -6.40
N TYR A 344 11.47 27.86 -5.28
CA TYR A 344 12.07 26.53 -5.24
C TYR A 344 11.11 25.54 -4.61
N VAL A 345 10.83 24.44 -5.32
CA VAL A 345 9.87 23.39 -4.91
C VAL A 345 10.59 22.05 -4.83
N ASP A 346 10.28 21.24 -3.82
CA ASP A 346 10.78 19.86 -3.75
C ASP A 346 9.96 18.96 -4.70
N VAL A 347 10.51 18.72 -5.89
CA VAL A 347 9.96 17.77 -6.87
C VAL A 347 10.96 16.67 -7.23
N ALA A 348 12.07 16.57 -6.49
CA ALA A 348 13.07 15.53 -6.71
C ALA A 348 12.66 14.19 -6.07
N LYS A 349 13.10 13.10 -6.70
CA LYS A 349 12.95 11.73 -6.20
C LYS A 349 14.06 11.44 -5.16
N ILE A 350 13.68 10.89 -4.00
CA ILE A 350 14.64 10.46 -2.99
C ILE A 350 15.39 9.21 -3.46
N TYR A 351 16.61 8.98 -2.94
CA TYR A 351 17.50 7.90 -3.36
C TYR A 351 18.23 7.27 -2.16
N GLU A 352 18.81 6.10 -2.39
CA GLU A 352 19.62 5.37 -1.41
C GLU A 352 20.80 6.23 -0.91
N GLY A 353 20.97 6.34 0.41
CA GLY A 353 22.03 7.17 1.01
C GLY A 353 21.73 8.68 1.00
N ALA A 354 20.53 9.11 0.60
CA ALA A 354 20.12 10.52 0.69
C ALA A 354 20.10 11.01 2.15
N LEU A 355 20.10 12.32 2.31
CA LEU A 355 19.91 12.96 3.60
C LEU A 355 18.47 12.69 4.10
N CYS A 356 18.36 12.21 5.33
CA CYS A 356 17.07 12.07 5.98
C CYS A 356 16.46 13.47 6.21
N PRO A 357 15.24 13.74 5.75
CA PRO A 357 14.60 15.03 5.94
C PRO A 357 14.32 15.36 7.42
N CYS A 358 14.25 14.33 8.27
CA CYS A 358 14.01 14.48 9.70
C CYS A 358 15.30 14.74 10.49
N CYS A 359 16.28 13.81 10.46
CA CYS A 359 17.48 13.93 11.28
C CYS A 359 18.70 14.55 10.57
N GLY A 360 18.65 14.77 9.25
CA GLY A 360 19.72 15.38 8.46
C GLY A 360 20.95 14.50 8.21
N LYS A 361 20.91 13.22 8.60
CA LYS A 361 22.01 12.27 8.33
C LYS A 361 21.86 11.61 6.97
N LYS A 362 22.95 11.21 6.33
CA LYS A 362 22.95 10.42 5.08
C LYS A 362 22.66 8.94 5.37
N THR A 363 21.41 8.64 5.71
CA THR A 363 21.02 7.33 6.24
C THR A 363 19.74 6.76 5.62
N ILE A 364 19.22 7.39 4.58
CA ILE A 364 18.04 6.84 3.89
C ILE A 364 18.41 5.51 3.24
N GLY A 365 17.69 4.45 3.63
CA GLY A 365 17.67 3.16 2.96
C GLY A 365 16.42 3.03 2.09
N ILE A 366 16.55 2.27 1.01
CA ILE A 366 15.44 1.97 0.10
C ILE A 366 15.03 0.52 0.31
N SER A 367 13.74 0.27 0.52
CA SER A 367 13.14 -1.05 0.69
C SER A 367 11.89 -1.19 -0.14
N ASN A 368 11.53 -2.42 -0.49
CA ASN A 368 10.25 -2.69 -1.12
C ASN A 368 9.20 -3.13 -0.08
N GLY A 369 7.94 -2.85 -0.38
CA GLY A 369 6.83 -3.23 0.47
C GLY A 369 5.57 -3.56 -0.31
N ILE A 370 4.68 -4.29 0.34
CA ILE A 370 3.33 -4.60 -0.13
C ILE A 370 2.36 -3.80 0.71
N GLU A 371 1.56 -2.92 0.09
CA GLU A 371 0.50 -2.18 0.78
C GLU A 371 -0.59 -3.16 1.25
N ILE A 372 -0.75 -3.34 2.55
CA ILE A 372 -1.75 -4.23 3.17
C ILE A 372 -2.95 -3.47 3.74
N GLY A 373 -2.82 -2.17 3.92
CA GLY A 373 -3.90 -1.30 4.38
C GLY A 373 -3.52 0.17 4.24
N ASN A 374 -4.54 1.03 4.22
CA ASN A 374 -4.36 2.47 4.14
C ASN A 374 -5.42 3.21 4.97
N ILE A 375 -5.08 4.42 5.38
CA ILE A 375 -5.95 5.33 6.11
C ILE A 375 -5.79 6.75 5.59
N PHE A 376 -6.92 7.47 5.41
CA PHE A 376 -6.95 8.81 4.80
C PHE A 376 -7.80 9.78 5.61
N GLN A 377 -7.35 11.02 5.71
CA GLN A 377 -8.17 12.16 6.09
C GLN A 377 -8.71 12.82 4.81
N LEU A 378 -9.94 12.52 4.43
CA LEU A 378 -10.56 12.98 3.18
C LEU A 378 -11.04 14.44 3.19
N GLY A 379 -11.17 15.01 4.39
CA GLY A 379 -11.77 16.34 4.54
C GLY A 379 -13.25 16.36 4.14
N THR A 380 -13.68 17.42 3.46
CA THR A 380 -15.07 17.61 3.02
C THR A 380 -15.29 17.29 1.55
N LYS A 381 -14.34 16.67 0.86
CA LYS A 381 -14.38 16.43 -0.59
C LYS A 381 -15.68 15.77 -1.03
N TYR A 382 -16.05 14.64 -0.43
CA TYR A 382 -17.24 13.89 -0.80
C TYR A 382 -18.51 14.47 -0.19
N THR A 383 -18.49 14.89 1.06
CA THR A 383 -19.67 15.45 1.72
C THR A 383 -20.13 16.73 1.06
N LYS A 384 -19.19 17.58 0.60
CA LYS A 384 -19.49 18.81 -0.13
C LYS A 384 -20.00 18.54 -1.54
N SER A 385 -19.35 17.65 -2.32
CA SER A 385 -19.76 17.35 -3.70
C SER A 385 -21.10 16.63 -3.79
N MET A 386 -21.50 15.91 -2.73
CA MET A 386 -22.76 15.16 -2.64
C MET A 386 -23.80 15.83 -1.74
N ASP A 387 -23.68 17.13 -1.46
CA ASP A 387 -24.61 17.94 -0.66
C ASP A 387 -25.02 17.30 0.70
N MET A 388 -24.06 16.67 1.38
CA MET A 388 -24.26 16.17 2.74
C MET A 388 -24.06 17.31 3.73
N THR A 389 -25.13 17.75 4.38
CA THR A 389 -25.08 18.79 5.44
C THR A 389 -25.70 18.31 6.74
N TYR A 390 -25.26 18.89 7.84
CA TYR A 390 -25.86 18.77 9.16
C TYR A 390 -26.02 20.17 9.79
N LEU A 391 -26.95 20.32 10.73
CA LEU A 391 -27.10 21.55 11.52
C LEU A 391 -26.15 21.52 12.71
N ASP A 392 -25.31 22.56 12.82
CA ASP A 392 -24.44 22.77 13.98
C ASP A 392 -25.21 23.26 15.21
N LYS A 393 -24.52 23.51 16.30
CA LYS A 393 -25.12 24.01 17.55
C LYS A 393 -25.80 25.41 17.44
N ASN A 394 -25.49 26.15 16.38
CA ASN A 394 -26.05 27.46 16.11
C ASN A 394 -27.21 27.39 15.09
N GLY A 395 -27.50 26.19 14.56
CA GLY A 395 -28.49 25.99 13.51
C GLY A 395 -27.99 26.29 12.10
N GLU A 396 -26.67 26.44 11.93
CA GLU A 396 -26.04 26.67 10.62
C GLU A 396 -25.71 25.36 9.93
N GLU A 397 -25.88 25.33 8.60
CA GLU A 397 -25.51 24.15 7.80
C GLU A 397 -24.01 24.04 7.63
N GLN A 398 -23.48 22.84 7.93
CA GLN A 398 -22.08 22.49 7.78
C GLN A 398 -21.91 21.17 7.03
N ASN A 399 -20.78 20.99 6.33
CA ASN A 399 -20.42 19.72 5.74
C ASN A 399 -19.57 18.89 6.72
N PRO A 400 -19.92 17.62 6.99
CA PRO A 400 -19.08 16.75 7.83
C PRO A 400 -17.71 16.50 7.21
N ILE A 401 -16.70 16.36 8.06
CA ILE A 401 -15.34 15.98 7.66
C ILE A 401 -15.24 14.45 7.71
N MET A 402 -14.62 13.85 6.70
CA MET A 402 -14.54 12.40 6.55
C MET A 402 -13.12 11.87 6.70
N GLY A 403 -13.03 10.65 7.26
CA GLY A 403 -11.90 9.76 7.11
C GLY A 403 -12.31 8.47 6.37
N CYS A 404 -11.38 7.81 5.68
CA CYS A 404 -11.60 6.46 5.17
C CYS A 404 -10.41 5.54 5.47
N TYR A 405 -10.70 4.24 5.63
CA TYR A 405 -9.77 3.28 6.20
C TYR A 405 -9.96 1.92 5.52
N GLY A 406 -9.00 1.49 4.70
CA GLY A 406 -9.07 0.29 3.85
C GLY A 406 -8.09 -0.82 4.24
N ILE A 407 -8.54 -2.09 4.18
CA ILE A 407 -7.68 -3.29 4.28
C ILE A 407 -8.11 -4.29 3.22
N GLY A 408 -7.17 -4.70 2.37
CA GLY A 408 -7.38 -5.78 1.40
C GLY A 408 -7.22 -7.15 2.08
N VAL A 409 -8.33 -7.86 2.33
CA VAL A 409 -8.32 -9.12 3.09
C VAL A 409 -7.46 -10.20 2.42
N GLY A 410 -7.65 -10.43 1.12
CA GLY A 410 -6.89 -11.43 0.37
C GLY A 410 -5.41 -11.05 0.25
N ARG A 411 -5.13 -9.77 0.06
CA ARG A 411 -3.76 -9.24 -0.02
C ARG A 411 -3.02 -9.43 1.31
N LEU A 412 -3.67 -9.18 2.45
CA LEU A 412 -3.08 -9.42 3.77
C LEU A 412 -2.69 -10.89 3.96
N VAL A 413 -3.58 -11.83 3.61
CA VAL A 413 -3.26 -13.27 3.68
C VAL A 413 -2.06 -13.63 2.78
N ALA A 414 -2.04 -13.14 1.54
CA ALA A 414 -0.93 -13.39 0.61
C ALA A 414 0.38 -12.79 1.11
N SER A 415 0.36 -11.59 1.67
CA SER A 415 1.55 -10.91 2.21
C SER A 415 2.12 -11.64 3.43
N ILE A 416 1.28 -12.20 4.30
CA ILE A 416 1.73 -13.05 5.41
C ILE A 416 2.38 -14.34 4.88
N CYS A 417 1.88 -14.90 3.78
CA CYS A 417 2.51 -16.05 3.12
C CYS A 417 3.92 -15.69 2.61
N GLU A 418 4.06 -14.53 1.98
CA GLU A 418 5.36 -14.06 1.48
C GLU A 418 6.38 -13.79 2.61
N GLU A 419 5.92 -13.36 3.76
CA GLU A 419 6.78 -13.12 4.93
C GLU A 419 7.15 -14.42 5.66
N SER A 420 6.25 -15.41 5.66
CA SER A 420 6.36 -16.62 6.50
C SER A 420 6.19 -17.88 5.67
N HIS A 421 7.29 -18.31 5.00
CA HIS A 421 7.37 -19.58 4.26
C HIS A 421 8.78 -20.17 4.32
N ASP A 422 8.90 -21.43 3.92
CA ASP A 422 10.16 -22.09 3.59
C ASP A 422 10.05 -22.79 2.22
N ASP A 423 11.07 -23.52 1.80
CA ASP A 423 11.11 -24.26 0.52
C ASP A 423 9.99 -25.29 0.36
N TYR A 424 9.29 -25.65 1.44
CA TYR A 424 8.23 -26.65 1.46
C TYR A 424 6.83 -26.06 1.44
N GLY A 425 6.67 -24.77 1.72
CA GLY A 425 5.38 -24.08 1.72
C GLY A 425 5.23 -23.02 2.83
N PRO A 426 4.02 -22.49 3.02
CA PRO A 426 3.75 -21.47 4.03
C PRO A 426 3.91 -21.98 5.45
N ILE A 427 4.22 -21.06 6.36
CA ILE A 427 4.25 -21.27 7.82
C ILE A 427 3.21 -20.30 8.40
N TRP A 428 1.96 -20.76 8.47
CA TRP A 428 0.86 -19.88 8.88
C TRP A 428 0.89 -19.57 10.38
N PRO A 429 0.70 -18.29 10.77
CA PRO A 429 0.32 -17.94 12.13
C PRO A 429 -0.95 -18.69 12.53
N ILE A 430 -0.96 -19.28 13.73
CA ILE A 430 -2.09 -20.11 14.17
C ILE A 430 -3.41 -19.33 14.23
N SER A 431 -3.35 -18.01 14.44
CA SER A 431 -4.50 -17.11 14.48
C SER A 431 -5.30 -17.11 13.19
N ILE A 432 -4.61 -17.26 12.03
CA ILE A 432 -5.26 -17.26 10.70
C ILE A 432 -5.11 -18.59 9.95
N ALA A 433 -4.35 -19.54 10.44
CA ALA A 433 -4.16 -20.85 9.81
C ALA A 433 -5.51 -21.48 9.43
N PRO A 434 -5.60 -22.18 8.29
CA PRO A 434 -6.88 -22.75 7.84
C PRO A 434 -7.42 -23.81 8.83
N TRP A 435 -6.54 -24.54 9.47
CA TRP A 435 -6.77 -25.41 10.62
C TRP A 435 -5.61 -25.22 11.61
N GLN A 436 -5.88 -25.46 12.87
CA GLN A 436 -4.86 -25.32 13.93
C GLN A 436 -4.00 -26.57 14.06
N VAL A 437 -4.64 -27.74 13.85
CA VAL A 437 -4.02 -29.06 13.99
C VAL A 437 -4.31 -29.90 12.75
N GLU A 438 -3.32 -30.69 12.32
CA GLU A 438 -3.51 -31.74 11.32
C GLU A 438 -3.17 -33.09 11.92
N ILE A 439 -4.08 -34.07 11.78
CA ILE A 439 -3.85 -35.46 12.16
C ILE A 439 -3.56 -36.28 10.90
N CYS A 440 -2.33 -36.81 10.79
CA CYS A 440 -1.88 -37.68 9.71
C CYS A 440 -2.07 -39.14 10.11
N ASN A 441 -3.02 -39.85 9.48
CA ASN A 441 -3.21 -41.29 9.62
C ASN A 441 -2.29 -42.05 8.64
N LEU A 442 -1.16 -42.56 9.14
CA LEU A 442 -0.17 -43.23 8.26
C LEU A 442 -0.55 -44.68 7.88
N ARG A 443 -1.68 -45.20 8.32
CA ARG A 443 -2.16 -46.55 7.99
C ARG A 443 -3.69 -46.61 7.97
N ARG A 444 -4.31 -45.96 7.03
CA ARG A 444 -5.78 -45.88 6.89
C ARG A 444 -6.49 -47.24 6.90
N LYS A 445 -5.83 -48.30 6.42
CA LYS A 445 -6.36 -49.68 6.41
C LYS A 445 -6.14 -50.46 7.72
N ASP A 446 -5.49 -49.87 8.70
CA ASP A 446 -5.33 -50.40 10.02
C ASP A 446 -6.44 -49.82 10.90
N ASP A 447 -7.37 -50.70 11.33
CA ASP A 447 -8.56 -50.29 12.07
C ASP A 447 -8.21 -49.68 13.43
N GLU A 448 -7.16 -50.18 14.11
CA GLU A 448 -6.73 -49.63 15.41
C GLU A 448 -6.13 -48.23 15.26
N VAL A 449 -5.29 -48.02 14.27
CA VAL A 449 -4.70 -46.69 13.97
C VAL A 449 -5.82 -45.72 13.60
N SER A 450 -6.74 -46.13 12.75
CA SER A 450 -7.86 -45.28 12.33
C SER A 450 -8.80 -44.93 13.48
N ALA A 451 -9.15 -45.89 14.32
CA ALA A 451 -9.99 -45.65 15.50
C ALA A 451 -9.32 -44.65 16.47
N GLN A 452 -8.01 -44.73 16.67
CA GLN A 452 -7.29 -43.80 17.52
C GLN A 452 -7.21 -42.39 16.91
N CYS A 453 -7.00 -42.26 15.61
CA CYS A 453 -7.05 -40.98 14.90
C CYS A 453 -8.46 -40.33 15.01
N GLU A 454 -9.51 -41.10 14.78
CA GLU A 454 -10.90 -40.63 14.88
C GLU A 454 -11.24 -40.21 16.31
N LYS A 455 -10.84 -40.99 17.31
CA LYS A 455 -11.01 -40.63 18.71
C LYS A 455 -10.36 -39.29 19.05
N LEU A 456 -9.08 -39.11 18.67
CA LEU A 456 -8.36 -37.85 18.93
C LEU A 456 -8.98 -36.68 18.18
N TYR A 457 -9.41 -36.89 16.92
CA TYR A 457 -10.12 -35.92 16.14
C TYR A 457 -11.40 -35.43 16.83
N ASP A 458 -12.26 -36.34 17.27
CA ASP A 458 -13.52 -36.02 17.97
C ASP A 458 -13.26 -35.30 19.29
N GLU A 459 -12.25 -35.73 20.07
CA GLU A 459 -11.86 -35.08 21.33
C GLU A 459 -11.40 -33.65 21.09
N LEU A 460 -10.53 -33.39 20.11
CA LEU A 460 -10.05 -32.05 19.81
C LEU A 460 -11.17 -31.15 19.27
N GLN A 461 -12.05 -31.68 18.41
CA GLN A 461 -13.22 -30.94 17.92
C GLN A 461 -14.19 -30.57 19.05
N SER A 462 -14.42 -31.47 20.00
CA SER A 462 -15.28 -31.19 21.16
C SER A 462 -14.75 -30.02 22.01
N ARG A 463 -13.43 -29.77 21.97
CA ARG A 463 -12.73 -28.65 22.61
C ARG A 463 -12.64 -27.40 21.75
N LYS A 464 -13.34 -27.39 20.58
CA LYS A 464 -13.36 -26.29 19.60
C LYS A 464 -12.02 -26.02 18.92
N ILE A 465 -11.14 -27.01 18.86
CA ILE A 465 -9.90 -26.95 18.09
C ILE A 465 -10.24 -27.31 16.63
N GLU A 466 -9.75 -26.52 15.70
CA GLU A 466 -9.95 -26.75 14.28
C GLU A 466 -8.96 -27.78 13.77
N VAL A 467 -9.44 -28.95 13.41
CA VAL A 467 -8.61 -30.09 13.01
C VAL A 467 -8.84 -30.45 11.55
N LEU A 468 -7.76 -30.66 10.79
CA LEU A 468 -7.78 -31.38 9.54
C LEU A 468 -7.37 -32.84 9.80
N TYR A 469 -8.24 -33.78 9.44
CA TYR A 469 -7.93 -35.21 9.51
C TYR A 469 -7.58 -35.73 8.11
N ASP A 470 -6.29 -36.07 7.90
CA ASP A 470 -5.82 -36.68 6.67
C ASP A 470 -5.91 -38.21 6.76
N ASP A 471 -7.01 -38.73 6.23
CA ASP A 471 -7.35 -40.16 6.19
C ASP A 471 -7.10 -40.80 4.83
N ARG A 472 -6.36 -40.16 3.94
CA ARG A 472 -6.06 -40.67 2.61
C ARG A 472 -5.11 -41.88 2.68
N ASP A 473 -5.37 -42.90 1.84
CA ASP A 473 -4.47 -44.05 1.68
C ASP A 473 -3.31 -43.68 0.75
N MET A 474 -2.28 -43.02 1.30
CA MET A 474 -1.12 -42.59 0.54
C MET A 474 0.19 -42.81 1.29
N ARG A 475 1.32 -42.63 0.59
CA ARG A 475 2.63 -42.80 1.19
C ARG A 475 2.92 -41.69 2.20
N PRO A 476 3.55 -42.01 3.37
CA PRO A 476 3.84 -41.01 4.40
C PRO A 476 4.57 -39.76 3.88
N GLY A 477 5.56 -39.94 2.98
CA GLY A 477 6.29 -38.80 2.41
C GLY A 477 5.43 -37.85 1.61
N SER A 478 4.44 -38.36 0.86
CA SER A 478 3.49 -37.52 0.11
C SER A 478 2.50 -36.81 1.05
N MET A 479 2.04 -37.50 2.11
CA MET A 479 1.17 -36.90 3.13
C MET A 479 1.88 -35.75 3.85
N PHE A 480 3.15 -35.95 4.20
CA PHE A 480 3.94 -34.88 4.87
C PHE A 480 4.24 -33.70 3.92
N ALA A 481 4.48 -33.95 2.64
CA ALA A 481 4.66 -32.87 1.67
C ALA A 481 3.39 -32.04 1.50
N ASP A 482 2.23 -32.68 1.46
CA ASP A 482 0.95 -31.97 1.42
C ASP A 482 0.69 -31.20 2.72
N ALA A 483 0.99 -31.79 3.89
CA ALA A 483 0.89 -31.13 5.18
C ALA A 483 1.78 -29.87 5.29
N ASP A 484 3.03 -29.96 4.79
CA ASP A 484 3.92 -28.81 4.72
C ASP A 484 3.38 -27.72 3.77
N LEU A 485 2.79 -28.13 2.63
CA LEU A 485 2.17 -27.23 1.68
C LEU A 485 0.91 -26.56 2.21
N PHE A 486 0.10 -27.23 3.05
CA PHE A 486 -1.02 -26.61 3.77
C PHE A 486 -0.54 -25.64 4.86
N GLY A 487 0.66 -25.86 5.40
CA GLY A 487 1.28 -24.98 6.39
C GLY A 487 0.58 -24.95 7.75
N ILE A 488 -0.11 -26.04 8.12
CA ILE A 488 -0.86 -26.13 9.39
C ILE A 488 0.10 -26.14 10.57
N PRO A 489 -0.11 -25.29 11.60
CA PRO A 489 0.88 -25.05 12.67
C PRO A 489 1.27 -26.29 13.48
N VAL A 490 0.30 -27.15 13.80
CA VAL A 490 0.53 -28.34 14.63
C VAL A 490 0.22 -29.60 13.83
N ARG A 491 1.22 -30.47 13.65
CA ARG A 491 1.06 -31.77 13.01
C ARG A 491 1.13 -32.89 14.02
N VAL A 492 0.14 -33.77 14.00
CA VAL A 492 0.07 -35.00 14.81
C VAL A 492 0.14 -36.20 13.90
N VAL A 493 1.03 -37.13 14.19
CA VAL A 493 1.23 -38.35 13.40
C VAL A 493 0.90 -39.56 14.22
N ILE A 494 -0.01 -40.42 13.72
CA ILE A 494 -0.36 -41.70 14.30
C ILE A 494 -0.06 -42.80 13.27
N SER A 495 0.68 -43.83 13.74
CA SER A 495 1.15 -44.95 12.94
C SER A 495 1.18 -46.22 13.76
N PRO A 496 1.30 -47.42 13.19
CA PRO A 496 1.49 -48.65 13.94
C PRO A 496 2.68 -48.58 14.90
N LYS A 497 3.75 -47.87 14.53
CA LYS A 497 4.95 -47.70 15.36
C LYS A 497 4.68 -46.85 16.60
N THR A 498 3.97 -45.74 16.44
CA THR A 498 3.58 -44.86 17.57
C THR A 498 2.56 -45.54 18.48
N MET A 499 1.62 -46.31 17.88
CA MET A 499 0.65 -47.14 18.62
C MET A 499 1.35 -48.16 19.57
N GLN A 500 2.36 -48.88 19.06
CA GLN A 500 3.13 -49.83 19.85
C GLN A 500 3.84 -49.20 21.03
N LYS A 501 4.22 -47.91 20.93
CA LYS A 501 4.85 -47.16 22.03
C LYS A 501 3.83 -46.49 22.95
N GLY A 502 2.54 -46.49 22.62
CA GLY A 502 1.51 -45.77 23.34
C GLY A 502 1.64 -44.25 23.26
N VAL A 503 2.16 -43.71 22.15
CA VAL A 503 2.39 -42.28 21.94
C VAL A 503 1.83 -41.77 20.61
N VAL A 504 1.68 -40.49 20.48
CA VAL A 504 1.53 -39.75 19.21
C VAL A 504 2.79 -38.90 18.97
N GLU A 505 3.24 -38.78 17.73
CA GLU A 505 4.31 -37.86 17.38
C GLU A 505 3.68 -36.47 17.03
N VAL A 506 4.21 -35.42 17.66
CA VAL A 506 3.72 -34.05 17.43
C VAL A 506 4.89 -33.16 17.00
N SER A 507 4.65 -32.32 16.01
CA SER A 507 5.64 -31.33 15.57
C SER A 507 4.97 -30.02 15.17
N TYR A 508 5.71 -28.91 15.30
CA TYR A 508 5.30 -27.63 14.73
C TYR A 508 5.79 -27.47 13.30
N ARG A 509 5.02 -26.74 12.49
CA ARG A 509 5.34 -26.48 11.08
C ARG A 509 6.63 -25.67 10.92
N ASP A 510 6.92 -24.76 11.83
CA ASP A 510 8.15 -23.95 11.89
C ASP A 510 9.38 -24.70 12.40
N LYS A 511 9.22 -25.99 12.73
CA LYS A 511 10.27 -26.88 13.24
C LYS A 511 10.82 -26.50 14.62
N SER A 512 10.19 -25.57 15.33
CA SER A 512 10.61 -25.16 16.69
C SER A 512 10.34 -26.24 17.75
N PHE A 513 9.41 -27.16 17.46
CA PHE A 513 9.09 -28.29 18.34
C PHE A 513 8.93 -29.61 17.56
N LYS A 514 9.47 -30.68 18.11
CA LYS A 514 9.17 -32.05 17.69
C LYS A 514 9.32 -32.99 18.91
N GLY A 515 8.30 -33.82 19.20
CA GLY A 515 8.31 -34.71 20.31
C GLY A 515 7.27 -35.83 20.23
N GLU A 516 7.36 -36.78 21.18
CA GLU A 516 6.37 -37.84 21.38
C GLU A 516 5.54 -37.51 22.65
N ILE A 517 4.21 -37.63 22.55
CA ILE A 517 3.27 -37.36 23.65
C ILE A 517 2.53 -38.66 23.96
N PRO A 518 2.35 -39.04 25.25
CA PRO A 518 1.52 -40.18 25.60
C PRO A 518 0.11 -40.05 25.00
N MET A 519 -0.39 -41.13 24.44
CA MET A 519 -1.64 -41.14 23.68
C MET A 519 -2.85 -40.74 24.54
N GLU A 520 -2.84 -41.14 25.82
CA GLU A 520 -3.88 -40.79 26.80
C GLU A 520 -3.89 -39.31 27.20
N GLU A 521 -2.75 -38.60 27.03
CA GLU A 521 -2.59 -37.18 27.36
C GLU A 521 -2.63 -36.31 26.09
N ALA A 522 -2.76 -36.91 24.89
CA ALA A 522 -2.57 -36.22 23.61
C ALA A 522 -3.52 -35.04 23.45
N ALA A 523 -4.80 -35.22 23.73
CA ALA A 523 -5.80 -34.15 23.58
C ALA A 523 -5.52 -32.97 24.52
N ASP A 524 -5.17 -33.21 25.77
CA ASP A 524 -4.89 -32.17 26.77
C ASP A 524 -3.63 -31.38 26.42
N LYS A 525 -2.56 -32.06 26.00
CA LYS A 525 -1.30 -31.42 25.62
C LYS A 525 -1.39 -30.66 24.33
N ILE A 526 -2.08 -31.19 23.31
CA ILE A 526 -2.31 -30.50 22.04
C ILE A 526 -3.16 -29.24 22.26
N GLU A 527 -4.20 -29.32 23.10
CA GLU A 527 -4.99 -28.15 23.48
C GLU A 527 -4.14 -27.07 24.14
N ALA A 528 -3.27 -27.46 25.08
CA ALA A 528 -2.35 -26.53 25.74
C ALA A 528 -1.38 -25.89 24.74
N MET A 529 -0.81 -26.66 23.80
CA MET A 529 0.07 -26.15 22.73
C MET A 529 -0.67 -25.16 21.81
N VAL A 530 -1.90 -25.47 21.42
CA VAL A 530 -2.71 -24.56 20.59
C VAL A 530 -2.99 -23.26 21.34
N LYS A 531 -3.36 -23.32 22.62
CA LYS A 531 -3.59 -22.15 23.47
C LYS A 531 -2.32 -21.29 23.64
N GLU A 532 -1.17 -21.91 23.86
CA GLU A 532 0.11 -21.21 23.96
C GLU A 532 0.48 -20.49 22.67
N LEU A 533 0.29 -21.14 21.52
CA LEU A 533 0.52 -20.52 20.23
C LEU A 533 -0.45 -19.37 19.95
N LEU A 534 -1.74 -19.50 20.28
CA LEU A 534 -2.75 -18.45 20.11
C LEU A 534 -2.46 -17.24 21.02
N ALA A 535 -1.99 -17.46 22.24
CA ALA A 535 -1.68 -16.39 23.19
C ALA A 535 -0.61 -15.41 22.68
N GLN A 536 0.20 -15.79 21.69
CA GLN A 536 1.16 -14.91 21.04
C GLN A 536 0.48 -13.81 20.20
N TYR A 537 -0.78 -14.00 19.84
CA TYR A 537 -1.58 -13.10 19.00
C TYR A 537 -2.74 -12.42 19.76
N ASP A 538 -2.93 -12.74 21.04
CA ASP A 538 -3.87 -12.04 21.91
C ASP A 538 -3.23 -10.74 22.43
N ILE A 539 -3.91 -9.58 22.20
CA ILE A 539 -3.41 -8.23 22.53
C ILE A 539 -4.45 -7.49 23.37
#